data_4b948bb69b42a4d4645a6da9e70988aa
#
_entry.id   4b948bb69b42a4d4645a6da9e70988aa
#
_cell.length_a   1.000
_cell.length_b   1.000
_cell.length_c   1.000
_cell.angle_alpha   90.00
_cell.angle_beta   90.00
_cell.angle_gamma   90.00
#
_symmetry.space_group_name_H-M   'P 1'
#
loop_
_entity.id
_entity.type
_entity.pdbx_description
1 polymer ?
#
loop_
_entity_poly.entity_id
_entity_poly.type
_entity_poly.pdbx_seq_one_letter_code
_entity_poly.pdbx_strand_id
1 'polypeptide(L)'
;APTRRRGRAKENCEHLRIMSPTGDTAVLTPDRWKTENADSGTDRRADVEAKQRRIAALLQEAGCEGLLVVEPENFAWLTSGGAARGVPDASELPALYFTADQRWVIASNVDAQRLFDEELNGLGFQLKEWPWHWGREQLVADLCHNRKMISDRPFNSHKVVADQLRGLRRLLTPYEQACFQVLGPLVSHALEATCRTMNAEITEREVAAQLSHRLLHRGAQPICIEVAADGRSRRYRQCGYTSLPVRRYCVMTLTARKYGLYATSSRAVCFGAPDPAFKKEHDAACKISATYIASTWPDAMPRQILAAGQHTYRLTGFEHEWRLCPQGHITGRLPVEMNLLPSTEQLFQANWGITWHASVGAAFSTDTFLISEEGPRLVTPPEAWPLKRIKVQGAEFFRPDLLLR
;
A
#
# COMPACT_ATOMS: atom_id res chain seq x y z
N ALA A 1 32.49 3.76 58.63
CA ALA A 1 32.32 4.09 57.23
C ALA A 1 32.15 2.81 56.43
N PRO A 2 30.98 2.55 55.76
CA PRO A 2 30.83 1.39 54.92
C PRO A 2 31.00 1.77 53.44
N THR A 3 31.82 0.98 52.78
CA THR A 3 32.12 0.96 51.35
C THR A 3 30.88 0.62 50.52
N ARG A 4 30.47 1.51 49.63
CA ARG A 4 29.46 1.27 48.62
C ARG A 4 30.04 0.41 47.48
N ARG A 5 29.59 -0.83 47.36
CA ARG A 5 29.73 -1.67 46.15
C ARG A 5 28.79 -1.14 45.07
N ARG A 6 29.34 -0.67 43.95
CA ARG A 6 28.60 -0.43 42.71
C ARG A 6 28.28 -1.78 42.06
N GLY A 7 27.01 -2.17 42.11
CA GLY A 7 26.48 -3.27 41.28
C GLY A 7 26.36 -2.84 39.82
N ARG A 8 27.11 -3.52 38.95
CA ARG A 8 26.88 -3.47 37.50
C ARG A 8 25.56 -4.19 37.21
N ALA A 9 24.55 -3.46 36.74
CA ALA A 9 23.38 -4.06 36.10
C ALA A 9 23.86 -4.71 34.80
N LYS A 10 23.83 -6.03 34.75
CA LYS A 10 23.90 -6.79 33.50
C LYS A 10 22.57 -6.62 32.83
N GLU A 11 22.53 -5.85 31.74
CA GLU A 11 21.41 -5.87 30.79
C GLU A 11 21.35 -7.26 30.16
N ASN A 12 20.34 -8.01 30.57
CA ASN A 12 19.96 -9.25 29.88
C ASN A 12 19.40 -8.86 28.50
N CYS A 13 20.23 -8.94 27.47
CA CYS A 13 19.79 -9.12 26.12
C CYS A 13 19.23 -10.54 25.99
N GLU A 14 17.96 -10.73 26.33
CA GLU A 14 17.23 -11.91 25.88
C GLU A 14 17.20 -11.93 24.37
N HIS A 15 17.88 -12.91 23.81
CA HIS A 15 17.87 -13.22 22.39
C HIS A 15 16.42 -13.49 21.96
N LEU A 16 15.83 -12.57 21.21
CA LEU A 16 14.62 -12.80 20.45
C LEU A 16 14.92 -13.94 19.47
N ARG A 17 14.59 -15.17 19.85
CA ARG A 17 14.44 -16.30 18.92
C ARG A 17 13.14 -16.08 18.18
N ILE A 18 13.22 -15.57 16.97
CA ILE A 18 12.13 -15.68 16.00
C ILE A 18 12.18 -17.13 15.52
N MET A 19 11.24 -17.94 16.02
CA MET A 19 11.10 -19.33 15.57
C MET A 19 10.54 -19.33 14.13
N SER A 20 11.38 -19.73 13.18
CA SER A 20 10.91 -20.17 11.85
C SER A 20 10.30 -21.57 12.01
N PRO A 21 9.06 -21.82 11.53
CA PRO A 21 8.43 -23.14 11.71
C PRO A 21 9.00 -24.26 10.85
N THR A 22 9.82 -23.99 9.84
CA THR A 22 10.45 -25.05 9.00
C THR A 22 11.77 -24.59 8.44
N GLY A 23 12.77 -25.47 8.51
CA GLY A 23 14.17 -25.21 8.18
C GLY A 23 14.54 -25.10 6.69
N ASP A 24 13.63 -24.65 5.82
CA ASP A 24 13.93 -24.33 4.44
C ASP A 24 14.03 -22.81 4.26
N THR A 25 15.22 -22.35 3.93
CA THR A 25 15.50 -20.97 3.52
C THR A 25 14.69 -20.63 2.28
N ALA A 26 13.57 -19.95 2.46
CA ALA A 26 12.78 -19.42 1.36
C ALA A 26 13.59 -18.31 0.66
N VAL A 27 14.38 -18.71 -0.33
CA VAL A 27 15.01 -17.79 -1.27
C VAL A 27 13.90 -17.18 -2.11
N LEU A 28 13.64 -15.88 -1.95
CA LEU A 28 12.76 -15.13 -2.84
C LEU A 28 13.42 -15.02 -4.21
N THR A 29 13.33 -16.06 -5.03
CA THR A 29 13.84 -16.07 -6.40
C THR A 29 12.82 -15.51 -7.37
N PRO A 30 13.24 -14.79 -8.43
CA PRO A 30 12.35 -14.18 -9.44
C PRO A 30 11.45 -15.17 -10.19
N ASP A 31 11.78 -16.45 -10.23
CA ASP A 31 11.10 -17.45 -11.07
C ASP A 31 9.71 -17.93 -10.59
N ARG A 32 9.24 -17.50 -9.41
CA ARG A 32 7.90 -17.85 -8.90
C ARG A 32 6.76 -16.93 -9.37
N TRP A 33 7.03 -15.95 -10.21
CA TRP A 33 6.08 -14.89 -10.57
C TRP A 33 5.50 -15.06 -11.99
N LYS A 34 4.90 -16.17 -12.30
CA LYS A 34 4.06 -16.28 -13.50
C LYS A 34 2.71 -15.63 -13.22
N THR A 35 2.46 -14.51 -13.90
CA THR A 35 1.20 -13.80 -13.88
C THR A 35 0.11 -14.64 -14.53
N GLU A 36 -0.73 -15.28 -13.73
CA GLU A 36 -2.04 -15.71 -14.20
C GLU A 36 -2.95 -14.48 -14.27
N ASN A 37 -3.66 -14.33 -15.37
CA ASN A 37 -4.54 -13.20 -15.63
C ASN A 37 -5.63 -13.10 -14.55
N ALA A 38 -5.63 -12.03 -13.77
CA ALA A 38 -6.62 -11.75 -12.72
C ALA A 38 -8.01 -11.32 -13.25
N ASP A 39 -8.27 -11.51 -14.53
CA ASP A 39 -9.43 -10.92 -15.21
C ASP A 39 -10.43 -11.97 -15.69
N SER A 40 -10.94 -12.81 -14.75
CA SER A 40 -12.21 -13.49 -15.00
C SER A 40 -13.33 -12.72 -14.28
N GLY A 41 -14.28 -12.17 -15.03
CA GLY A 41 -15.45 -11.48 -14.45
C GLY A 41 -16.21 -12.35 -13.44
N THR A 42 -16.08 -13.67 -13.53
CA THR A 42 -16.63 -14.66 -12.60
C THR A 42 -15.97 -14.54 -11.22
N ASP A 43 -14.67 -14.37 -11.14
CA ASP A 43 -13.95 -14.28 -9.85
C ASP A 43 -14.25 -12.96 -9.13
N ARG A 44 -14.41 -11.86 -9.87
CA ARG A 44 -14.79 -10.56 -9.31
C ARG A 44 -16.19 -10.60 -8.70
N ARG A 45 -17.16 -11.25 -9.37
CA ARG A 45 -18.51 -11.43 -8.84
C ARG A 45 -18.52 -12.28 -7.57
N ALA A 46 -17.82 -13.39 -7.57
CA ALA A 46 -17.70 -14.27 -6.40
C ALA A 46 -17.09 -13.53 -5.20
N ASP A 47 -16.13 -12.65 -5.44
CA ASP A 47 -15.50 -11.80 -4.42
C ASP A 47 -16.52 -10.79 -3.85
N VAL A 48 -17.32 -10.12 -4.71
CA VAL A 48 -18.40 -9.23 -4.26
C VAL A 48 -19.42 -10.00 -3.41
N GLU A 49 -19.80 -11.22 -3.80
CA GLU A 49 -20.72 -12.06 -3.05
C GLU A 49 -20.13 -12.49 -1.68
N ALA A 50 -18.84 -12.78 -1.62
CA ALA A 50 -18.16 -13.07 -0.36
C ALA A 50 -18.16 -11.84 0.58
N LYS A 51 -17.97 -10.64 0.04
CA LYS A 51 -18.06 -9.38 0.80
C LYS A 51 -19.48 -9.08 1.24
N GLN A 52 -20.50 -9.37 0.42
CA GLN A 52 -21.91 -9.30 0.83
C GLN A 52 -22.18 -10.15 2.09
N ARG A 53 -21.65 -11.37 2.15
CA ARG A 53 -21.79 -12.23 3.35
C ARG A 53 -21.13 -11.63 4.58
N ARG A 54 -19.95 -10.98 4.42
CA ARG A 54 -19.28 -10.26 5.54
C ARG A 54 -20.12 -9.09 6.03
N ILE A 55 -20.76 -8.34 5.11
CA ILE A 55 -21.66 -7.24 5.48
C ILE A 55 -22.92 -7.77 6.17
N ALA A 56 -23.51 -8.87 5.69
CA ALA A 56 -24.65 -9.50 6.35
C ALA A 56 -24.34 -9.89 7.82
N ALA A 57 -23.14 -10.47 8.06
CA ALA A 57 -22.69 -10.80 9.40
C ALA A 57 -22.52 -9.53 10.28
N LEU A 58 -21.91 -8.46 9.72
CA LEU A 58 -21.77 -7.18 10.43
C LEU A 58 -23.11 -6.54 10.79
N LEU A 59 -24.09 -6.61 9.89
CA LEU A 59 -25.45 -6.11 10.13
C LEU A 59 -26.14 -6.91 11.24
N GLN A 60 -26.02 -8.21 11.23
CA GLN A 60 -26.55 -9.10 12.28
C GLN A 60 -25.92 -8.79 13.65
N GLU A 61 -24.60 -8.65 13.72
CA GLU A 61 -23.87 -8.29 14.95
C GLU A 61 -24.27 -6.90 15.48
N ALA A 62 -24.45 -5.93 14.57
CA ALA A 62 -24.86 -4.60 14.90
C ALA A 62 -26.36 -4.47 15.29
N GLY A 63 -27.19 -5.48 15.01
CA GLY A 63 -28.65 -5.44 15.16
C GLY A 63 -29.30 -4.41 14.23
N CYS A 64 -28.76 -4.27 13.00
CA CYS A 64 -29.17 -3.29 12.00
C CYS A 64 -29.62 -3.94 10.70
N GLU A 65 -30.46 -3.22 9.95
CA GLU A 65 -31.11 -3.72 8.72
C GLU A 65 -30.36 -3.31 7.45
N GLY A 66 -29.53 -2.27 7.53
CA GLY A 66 -28.82 -1.78 6.36
C GLY A 66 -27.54 -1.04 6.68
N LEU A 67 -26.62 -1.03 5.70
CA LEU A 67 -25.37 -0.29 5.69
C LEU A 67 -25.36 0.71 4.54
N LEU A 68 -25.13 1.98 4.86
CA LEU A 68 -24.84 3.02 3.89
C LEU A 68 -23.33 3.23 3.80
N VAL A 69 -22.79 3.16 2.57
CA VAL A 69 -21.37 3.37 2.28
C VAL A 69 -21.19 4.56 1.36
N VAL A 70 -20.43 5.54 1.79
CA VAL A 70 -20.17 6.77 1.02
C VAL A 70 -18.66 7.06 0.86
N GLU A 71 -17.80 6.37 1.61
CA GLU A 71 -16.35 6.53 1.48
C GLU A 71 -15.82 5.79 0.25
N PRO A 72 -15.01 6.46 -0.62
CA PRO A 72 -14.54 5.88 -1.88
C PRO A 72 -13.75 4.59 -1.74
N GLU A 73 -12.99 4.43 -0.66
CA GLU A 73 -12.23 3.21 -0.40
C GLU A 73 -13.13 2.02 -0.05
N ASN A 74 -14.21 2.24 0.67
CA ASN A 74 -15.22 1.23 0.98
C ASN A 74 -16.05 0.89 -0.25
N PHE A 75 -16.37 1.90 -1.08
CA PHE A 75 -16.97 1.68 -2.40
C PHE A 75 -16.09 0.76 -3.25
N ALA A 76 -14.81 1.09 -3.40
CA ALA A 76 -13.86 0.28 -4.17
C ALA A 76 -13.68 -1.13 -3.58
N TRP A 77 -13.74 -1.28 -2.25
CA TRP A 77 -13.65 -2.58 -1.60
C TRP A 77 -14.87 -3.45 -1.90
N LEU A 78 -16.09 -2.94 -1.67
CA LEU A 78 -17.34 -3.69 -1.81
C LEU A 78 -17.71 -3.99 -3.25
N THR A 79 -17.19 -3.21 -4.20
CA THR A 79 -17.33 -3.47 -5.65
C THR A 79 -16.17 -4.24 -6.26
N SER A 80 -15.21 -4.70 -5.42
CA SER A 80 -14.00 -5.42 -5.87
C SER A 80 -13.24 -4.67 -6.95
N GLY A 81 -13.04 -3.36 -6.73
CA GLY A 81 -12.19 -2.51 -7.57
C GLY A 81 -12.91 -1.47 -8.41
N GLY A 82 -14.23 -1.37 -8.35
CA GLY A 82 -14.98 -0.31 -9.03
C GLY A 82 -14.53 1.09 -8.57
N ALA A 83 -14.57 2.04 -9.47
CA ALA A 83 -14.14 3.40 -9.24
C ALA A 83 -15.28 4.40 -9.49
N ALA A 84 -15.59 5.19 -8.47
CA ALA A 84 -16.39 6.39 -8.61
C ALA A 84 -15.53 7.46 -9.29
N ARG A 85 -15.59 7.59 -10.61
CA ARG A 85 -14.82 8.54 -11.41
C ARG A 85 -15.71 9.61 -12.00
N GLY A 86 -15.11 10.72 -12.41
CA GLY A 86 -15.75 11.73 -13.25
C GLY A 86 -16.66 12.70 -12.49
N VAL A 87 -16.74 12.60 -11.18
CA VAL A 87 -17.59 13.48 -10.37
C VAL A 87 -16.73 14.59 -9.76
N PRO A 88 -16.98 15.86 -10.11
CA PRO A 88 -16.20 17.00 -9.58
C PRO A 88 -16.45 17.27 -8.11
N ASP A 89 -17.62 16.94 -7.58
CA ASP A 89 -18.05 17.23 -6.22
C ASP A 89 -18.13 15.93 -5.39
N ALA A 90 -17.52 15.95 -4.21
CA ALA A 90 -17.57 14.83 -3.28
C ALA A 90 -18.99 14.50 -2.79
N SER A 91 -19.90 15.48 -2.75
CA SER A 91 -21.31 15.26 -2.38
C SER A 91 -22.07 14.46 -3.42
N GLU A 92 -21.61 14.46 -4.67
CA GLU A 92 -22.20 13.72 -5.79
C GLU A 92 -21.59 12.33 -6.03
N LEU A 93 -20.56 11.96 -5.24
CA LEU A 93 -19.99 10.63 -5.32
C LEU A 93 -21.06 9.56 -5.11
N PRO A 94 -21.05 8.48 -5.92
CA PRO A 94 -21.97 7.39 -5.74
C PRO A 94 -21.80 6.75 -4.37
N ALA A 95 -22.90 6.27 -3.81
CA ALA A 95 -22.94 5.54 -2.56
C ALA A 95 -23.37 4.09 -2.82
N LEU A 96 -23.09 3.20 -1.85
CA LEU A 96 -23.65 1.86 -1.83
C LEU A 96 -24.61 1.72 -0.66
N TYR A 97 -25.64 0.95 -0.87
CA TYR A 97 -26.59 0.56 0.16
C TYR A 97 -26.70 -0.97 0.18
N PHE A 98 -26.48 -1.56 1.33
CA PHE A 98 -26.52 -3.00 1.55
C PHE A 98 -27.58 -3.35 2.58
N THR A 99 -28.32 -4.43 2.31
CA THR A 99 -29.01 -5.22 3.33
C THR A 99 -28.33 -6.58 3.47
N ALA A 100 -28.87 -7.50 4.24
CA ALA A 100 -28.31 -8.82 4.38
C ALA A 100 -28.22 -9.60 3.06
N ASP A 101 -29.16 -9.39 2.14
CA ASP A 101 -29.36 -10.16 0.91
C ASP A 101 -29.29 -9.32 -0.38
N GLN A 102 -29.33 -8.00 -0.30
CA GLN A 102 -29.37 -7.12 -1.46
C GLN A 102 -28.32 -6.04 -1.40
N ARG A 103 -27.96 -5.52 -2.56
CA ARG A 103 -27.01 -4.42 -2.73
C ARG A 103 -27.41 -3.48 -3.83
N TRP A 104 -27.34 -2.20 -3.57
CA TRP A 104 -27.65 -1.12 -4.52
C TRP A 104 -26.46 -0.18 -4.66
N VAL A 105 -26.30 0.32 -5.88
CA VAL A 105 -25.55 1.54 -6.14
C VAL A 105 -26.52 2.69 -6.22
N ILE A 106 -26.20 3.78 -5.55
CA ILE A 106 -26.93 5.03 -5.51
C ILE A 106 -26.08 6.04 -6.25
N ALA A 107 -26.54 6.55 -7.38
CA ALA A 107 -25.77 7.46 -8.23
C ALA A 107 -26.62 8.56 -8.82
N SER A 108 -26.00 9.69 -9.19
CA SER A 108 -26.65 10.72 -10.00
C SER A 108 -27.00 10.17 -11.39
N ASN A 109 -28.13 10.58 -11.95
CA ASN A 109 -28.53 10.23 -13.32
C ASN A 109 -27.50 10.64 -14.38
N VAL A 110 -26.56 11.54 -14.05
CA VAL A 110 -25.48 11.98 -14.94
C VAL A 110 -24.42 10.88 -15.10
N ASP A 111 -24.13 10.09 -14.03
CA ASP A 111 -23.07 9.08 -14.02
C ASP A 111 -23.60 7.64 -13.86
N ALA A 112 -24.86 7.48 -13.54
CA ALA A 112 -25.49 6.20 -13.20
C ALA A 112 -25.27 5.12 -14.25
N GLN A 113 -25.54 5.45 -15.53
CA GLN A 113 -25.43 4.49 -16.63
C GLN A 113 -23.98 4.05 -16.86
N ARG A 114 -23.03 5.00 -16.92
CA ARG A 114 -21.62 4.68 -17.08
C ARG A 114 -21.12 3.80 -15.93
N LEU A 115 -21.43 4.18 -14.70
CA LEU A 115 -21.01 3.44 -13.51
C LEU A 115 -21.56 2.00 -13.51
N PHE A 116 -22.82 1.84 -13.92
CA PHE A 116 -23.48 0.55 -13.97
C PHE A 116 -22.92 -0.35 -15.09
N ASP A 117 -22.65 0.21 -16.27
CA ASP A 117 -22.16 -0.55 -17.42
C ASP A 117 -20.65 -0.83 -17.33
N GLU A 118 -19.84 0.15 -16.94
CA GLU A 118 -18.37 0.05 -16.98
C GLU A 118 -17.78 -0.50 -15.68
N GLU A 119 -18.35 -0.15 -14.51
CA GLU A 119 -17.73 -0.47 -13.23
C GLU A 119 -18.42 -1.65 -12.51
N LEU A 120 -19.76 -1.81 -12.69
CA LEU A 120 -20.56 -2.76 -11.90
C LEU A 120 -21.25 -3.85 -12.72
N ASN A 121 -21.00 -3.89 -14.03
CA ASN A 121 -21.64 -4.85 -14.92
C ASN A 121 -21.40 -6.29 -14.45
N GLY A 122 -22.47 -7.07 -14.37
CA GLY A 122 -22.43 -8.49 -13.98
C GLY A 122 -22.20 -8.74 -12.48
N LEU A 123 -22.02 -7.70 -11.64
CA LEU A 123 -21.73 -7.87 -10.20
C LEU A 123 -22.98 -8.01 -9.33
N GLY A 124 -24.19 -7.95 -9.91
CA GLY A 124 -25.44 -8.13 -9.20
C GLY A 124 -25.86 -6.96 -8.31
N PHE A 125 -25.40 -5.76 -8.61
CA PHE A 125 -25.93 -4.53 -8.02
C PHE A 125 -27.24 -4.13 -8.69
N GLN A 126 -28.13 -3.52 -7.92
CA GLN A 126 -29.30 -2.82 -8.41
C GLN A 126 -28.98 -1.32 -8.44
N LEU A 127 -29.57 -0.58 -9.38
CA LEU A 127 -29.35 0.86 -9.52
C LEU A 127 -30.49 1.63 -8.85
N LYS A 128 -30.13 2.62 -8.06
CA LYS A 128 -31.00 3.72 -7.63
C LYS A 128 -30.37 5.02 -8.08
N GLU A 129 -31.12 5.81 -8.83
CA GLU A 129 -30.61 7.09 -9.31
C GLU A 129 -31.41 8.27 -8.76
N TRP A 130 -30.74 9.40 -8.62
CA TRP A 130 -31.38 10.68 -8.33
C TRP A 130 -31.15 11.65 -9.48
N PRO A 131 -32.12 12.51 -9.78
CA PRO A 131 -31.92 13.62 -10.71
C PRO A 131 -30.84 14.57 -10.15
N TRP A 132 -29.91 14.99 -11.00
CA TRP A 132 -28.74 15.81 -10.60
C TRP A 132 -29.13 17.08 -9.82
N HIS A 133 -30.34 17.63 -10.04
CA HIS A 133 -30.83 18.86 -9.39
C HIS A 133 -31.53 18.60 -8.04
N TRP A 134 -31.66 17.36 -7.57
CA TRP A 134 -32.27 17.05 -6.27
C TRP A 134 -31.25 16.78 -5.17
N GLY A 135 -30.06 16.33 -5.53
CA GLY A 135 -29.05 15.87 -4.57
C GLY A 135 -29.31 14.44 -4.05
N ARG A 136 -28.28 13.86 -3.48
CA ARG A 136 -28.28 12.48 -3.01
C ARG A 136 -29.06 12.29 -1.70
N GLU A 137 -29.06 13.31 -0.84
CA GLU A 137 -29.55 13.23 0.55
C GLU A 137 -31.02 12.81 0.62
N GLN A 138 -31.86 13.29 -0.27
CA GLN A 138 -33.29 12.95 -0.30
C GLN A 138 -33.49 11.45 -0.56
N LEU A 139 -32.84 10.92 -1.60
CA LEU A 139 -32.95 9.51 -1.97
C LEU A 139 -32.39 8.59 -0.85
N VAL A 140 -31.28 8.98 -0.24
CA VAL A 140 -30.69 8.22 0.86
C VAL A 140 -31.62 8.27 2.09
N ALA A 141 -32.21 9.43 2.41
CA ALA A 141 -33.15 9.54 3.51
C ALA A 141 -34.39 8.64 3.30
N ASP A 142 -34.91 8.58 2.09
CA ASP A 142 -36.05 7.71 1.74
C ASP A 142 -35.69 6.22 1.87
N LEU A 143 -34.51 5.81 1.40
CA LEU A 143 -34.03 4.43 1.53
C LEU A 143 -33.78 3.99 2.96
N CYS A 144 -33.38 4.92 3.82
CA CYS A 144 -33.06 4.65 5.23
C CYS A 144 -34.27 4.86 6.17
N HIS A 145 -35.41 5.35 5.63
CA HIS A 145 -36.58 5.70 6.43
C HIS A 145 -37.09 4.49 7.23
N ASN A 146 -37.32 4.70 8.53
CA ASN A 146 -37.81 3.68 9.48
C ASN A 146 -36.95 2.41 9.59
N ARG A 147 -35.67 2.45 9.21
CA ARG A 147 -34.73 1.34 9.32
C ARG A 147 -33.61 1.65 10.30
N LYS A 148 -33.16 0.63 11.02
CA LYS A 148 -31.94 0.70 11.84
C LYS A 148 -30.72 0.58 10.93
N MET A 149 -29.96 1.67 10.82
CA MET A 149 -28.88 1.80 9.87
C MET A 149 -27.52 1.94 10.54
N ILE A 150 -26.49 1.38 9.87
CA ILE A 150 -25.09 1.71 10.10
C ILE A 150 -24.52 2.44 8.89
N SER A 151 -23.42 3.16 9.08
CA SER A 151 -22.74 3.87 7.99
C SER A 151 -21.22 3.93 8.22
N ASP A 152 -20.46 4.16 7.15
CA ASP A 152 -19.00 4.29 7.23
C ASP A 152 -18.53 5.68 7.65
N ARG A 153 -19.41 6.67 7.63
CA ARG A 153 -19.18 8.00 8.21
C ARG A 153 -20.47 8.55 8.86
N PRO A 154 -20.38 9.62 9.67
CA PRO A 154 -21.57 10.22 10.27
C PRO A 154 -22.63 10.60 9.23
N PHE A 155 -23.82 10.07 9.38
CA PHE A 155 -24.99 10.37 8.55
C PHE A 155 -26.25 10.23 9.42
N ASN A 156 -26.99 11.33 9.62
CA ASN A 156 -28.17 11.37 10.49
C ASN A 156 -27.89 10.68 11.85
N SER A 157 -28.79 9.79 12.28
CA SER A 157 -28.69 9.00 13.52
C SER A 157 -28.04 7.63 13.35
N HIS A 158 -27.37 7.38 12.20
CA HIS A 158 -26.75 6.08 11.93
C HIS A 158 -25.57 5.82 12.86
N LYS A 159 -25.44 4.59 13.33
CA LYS A 159 -24.25 4.16 14.06
C LYS A 159 -23.07 4.05 13.08
N VAL A 160 -21.98 4.74 13.39
CA VAL A 160 -20.77 4.70 12.56
C VAL A 160 -19.97 3.43 12.83
N VAL A 161 -19.59 2.72 11.75
CA VAL A 161 -18.82 1.46 11.78
C VAL A 161 -17.54 1.53 10.95
N ALA A 162 -16.94 2.71 10.84
CA ALA A 162 -15.74 2.94 10.02
C ALA A 162 -14.57 2.01 10.38
N ASP A 163 -14.33 1.78 11.68
CA ASP A 163 -13.22 0.94 12.14
C ASP A 163 -13.46 -0.55 11.86
N GLN A 164 -14.69 -1.02 12.02
CA GLN A 164 -15.07 -2.40 11.66
C GLN A 164 -14.87 -2.64 10.16
N LEU A 165 -15.34 -1.71 9.31
CA LEU A 165 -15.15 -1.81 7.86
C LEU A 165 -13.67 -1.76 7.48
N ARG A 166 -12.87 -0.90 8.13
CA ARG A 166 -11.43 -0.85 7.95
C ARG A 166 -10.76 -2.18 8.34
N GLY A 167 -11.20 -2.80 9.42
CA GLY A 167 -10.75 -4.14 9.82
C GLY A 167 -11.02 -5.19 8.77
N LEU A 168 -12.26 -5.21 8.24
CA LEU A 168 -12.67 -6.18 7.21
C LEU A 168 -11.93 -6.00 5.89
N ARG A 169 -11.70 -4.75 5.41
CA ARG A 169 -11.09 -4.49 4.11
C ARG A 169 -9.57 -4.66 4.07
N ARG A 170 -8.89 -4.61 5.23
CA ARG A 170 -7.44 -4.89 5.31
C ARG A 170 -7.10 -6.35 5.01
N LEU A 171 -8.03 -7.28 5.24
CA LEU A 171 -7.88 -8.70 4.91
C LEU A 171 -8.17 -8.91 3.42
N LEU A 172 -7.12 -8.85 2.61
CA LEU A 172 -7.22 -9.01 1.16
C LEU A 172 -7.71 -10.42 0.80
N THR A 173 -8.76 -10.47 -0.01
CA THR A 173 -9.30 -11.72 -0.55
C THR A 173 -8.36 -12.33 -1.59
N PRO A 174 -8.51 -13.61 -1.97
CA PRO A 174 -7.71 -14.21 -3.05
C PRO A 174 -7.80 -13.42 -4.36
N TYR A 175 -8.98 -12.90 -4.72
CA TYR A 175 -9.15 -12.02 -5.88
C TYR A 175 -8.33 -10.73 -5.75
N GLU A 176 -8.37 -10.08 -4.59
CA GLU A 176 -7.60 -8.85 -4.33
C GLU A 176 -6.09 -9.11 -4.34
N GLN A 177 -5.64 -10.25 -3.83
CA GLN A 177 -4.24 -10.66 -3.92
C GLN A 177 -3.79 -10.86 -5.37
N ALA A 178 -4.61 -11.47 -6.22
CA ALA A 178 -4.35 -11.59 -7.66
C ALA A 178 -4.29 -10.21 -8.33
N CYS A 179 -5.20 -9.29 -7.99
CA CYS A 179 -5.15 -7.90 -8.44
C CYS A 179 -3.85 -7.18 -8.02
N PHE A 180 -3.35 -7.45 -6.81
CA PHE A 180 -2.07 -6.92 -6.33
C PHE A 180 -0.88 -7.44 -7.16
N GLN A 181 -0.91 -8.73 -7.53
CA GLN A 181 0.11 -9.34 -8.39
C GLN A 181 0.13 -8.77 -9.81
N VAL A 182 -0.98 -8.18 -10.27
CA VAL A 182 -1.01 -7.43 -11.54
C VAL A 182 -0.49 -6.00 -11.34
N LEU A 183 -0.89 -5.32 -10.27
CA LEU A 183 -0.53 -3.92 -10.03
C LEU A 183 0.98 -3.75 -9.77
N GLY A 184 1.56 -4.59 -8.92
CA GLY A 184 2.95 -4.45 -8.50
C GLY A 184 3.97 -4.43 -9.63
N PRO A 185 3.95 -5.39 -10.58
CA PRO A 185 4.82 -5.36 -11.76
C PRO A 185 4.66 -4.11 -12.62
N LEU A 186 3.45 -3.52 -12.70
CA LEU A 186 3.25 -2.27 -13.44
C LEU A 186 3.99 -1.10 -12.79
N VAL A 187 4.02 -1.03 -11.45
CA VAL A 187 4.78 -0.02 -10.70
C VAL A 187 6.27 -0.19 -10.95
N SER A 188 6.79 -1.41 -10.80
CA SER A 188 8.21 -1.71 -11.03
C SER A 188 8.62 -1.39 -12.46
N HIS A 189 7.83 -1.85 -13.45
CA HIS A 189 8.07 -1.57 -14.86
C HIS A 189 8.12 -0.07 -15.16
N ALA A 190 7.18 0.72 -14.64
CA ALA A 190 7.16 2.16 -14.87
C ALA A 190 8.44 2.82 -14.34
N LEU A 191 8.88 2.49 -13.13
CA LEU A 191 10.13 2.97 -12.55
C LEU A 191 11.35 2.53 -13.36
N GLU A 192 11.49 1.23 -13.60
CA GLU A 192 12.67 0.65 -14.22
C GLU A 192 12.83 1.06 -15.67
N ALA A 193 11.73 1.07 -16.44
CA ALA A 193 11.77 1.53 -17.83
C ALA A 193 12.10 3.03 -17.92
N THR A 194 11.61 3.86 -16.98
CA THR A 194 11.96 5.28 -16.93
C THR A 194 13.44 5.45 -16.61
N CYS A 195 13.99 4.77 -15.59
CA CYS A 195 15.40 4.80 -15.25
C CYS A 195 16.30 4.37 -16.42
N ARG A 196 15.88 3.36 -17.20
CA ARG A 196 16.66 2.86 -18.35
C ARG A 196 16.63 3.81 -19.54
N THR A 197 15.61 4.63 -19.70
CA THR A 197 15.43 5.49 -20.88
C THR A 197 15.73 6.95 -20.67
N MET A 198 15.72 7.44 -19.42
CA MET A 198 16.02 8.84 -19.12
C MET A 198 17.51 9.15 -19.35
N ASN A 199 17.84 10.37 -19.77
CA ASN A 199 19.21 10.87 -19.90
C ASN A 199 19.54 11.88 -18.82
N ALA A 200 20.81 12.16 -18.62
CA ALA A 200 21.24 13.29 -17.81
C ALA A 200 20.66 14.60 -18.36
N GLU A 201 20.53 15.61 -17.52
CA GLU A 201 19.90 16.92 -17.76
C GLU A 201 18.36 16.87 -17.97
N ILE A 202 17.70 15.69 -17.96
CA ILE A 202 16.24 15.63 -17.89
C ILE A 202 15.75 16.26 -16.58
N THR A 203 14.65 16.99 -16.62
CA THR A 203 14.07 17.56 -15.38
C THR A 203 13.28 16.53 -14.57
N GLU A 204 13.20 16.72 -13.25
CA GLU A 204 12.36 15.88 -12.38
C GLU A 204 10.90 15.83 -12.88
N ARG A 205 10.38 16.93 -13.42
CA ARG A 205 9.02 17.02 -13.99
C ARG A 205 8.84 16.13 -15.22
N GLU A 206 9.81 16.10 -16.11
CA GLU A 206 9.78 15.21 -17.29
C GLU A 206 9.88 13.74 -16.89
N VAL A 207 10.69 13.42 -15.87
CA VAL A 207 10.75 12.07 -15.29
C VAL A 207 9.37 11.68 -14.73
N ALA A 208 8.73 12.56 -13.97
CA ALA A 208 7.38 12.33 -13.44
C ALA A 208 6.33 12.16 -14.54
N ALA A 209 6.44 12.91 -15.64
CA ALA A 209 5.58 12.76 -16.82
C ALA A 209 5.77 11.39 -17.49
N GLN A 210 7.00 10.90 -17.63
CA GLN A 210 7.29 9.57 -18.17
C GLN A 210 6.74 8.45 -17.29
N LEU A 211 6.87 8.56 -15.96
CA LEU A 211 6.28 7.61 -15.00
C LEU A 211 4.75 7.56 -15.14
N SER A 212 4.11 8.73 -15.21
CA SER A 212 2.65 8.87 -15.39
C SER A 212 2.18 8.24 -16.70
N HIS A 213 2.86 8.55 -17.80
CA HIS A 213 2.54 7.99 -19.12
C HIS A 213 2.57 6.45 -19.11
N ARG A 214 3.64 5.86 -18.55
CA ARG A 214 3.80 4.39 -18.49
C ARG A 214 2.72 3.70 -17.68
N LEU A 215 2.26 4.31 -16.58
CA LEU A 215 1.17 3.80 -15.77
C LEU A 215 -0.18 3.93 -16.48
N LEU A 216 -0.51 5.14 -16.97
CA LEU A 216 -1.79 5.41 -17.63
C LEU A 216 -1.98 4.54 -18.88
N HIS A 217 -0.91 4.35 -19.67
CA HIS A 217 -0.93 3.47 -20.84
C HIS A 217 -1.30 2.01 -20.49
N ARG A 218 -1.05 1.57 -19.24
CA ARG A 218 -1.37 0.23 -18.74
C ARG A 218 -2.62 0.19 -17.85
N GLY A 219 -3.39 1.27 -17.82
CA GLY A 219 -4.62 1.38 -17.04
C GLY A 219 -4.39 1.41 -15.52
N ALA A 220 -3.20 1.85 -15.07
CA ALA A 220 -2.92 2.16 -13.69
C ALA A 220 -2.86 3.68 -13.49
N GLN A 221 -3.34 4.18 -12.34
CA GLN A 221 -3.36 5.61 -12.03
C GLN A 221 -2.12 5.98 -11.21
N PRO A 222 -1.34 7.00 -11.60
CA PRO A 222 -0.33 7.58 -10.73
C PRO A 222 -1.01 8.32 -9.59
N ILE A 223 -0.63 8.01 -8.34
CA ILE A 223 -1.23 8.62 -7.15
C ILE A 223 -0.24 9.56 -6.46
N CYS A 224 0.99 9.07 -6.23
CA CYS A 224 2.07 9.86 -5.69
C CYS A 224 3.34 9.58 -6.49
N ILE A 225 3.98 10.64 -6.96
CA ILE A 225 5.23 10.57 -7.70
C ILE A 225 6.22 11.48 -7.00
N GLU A 226 7.30 10.91 -6.54
CA GLU A 226 8.42 11.63 -5.96
C GLU A 226 9.64 11.38 -6.83
N VAL A 227 10.28 12.45 -7.25
CA VAL A 227 11.50 12.43 -8.06
C VAL A 227 12.48 13.39 -7.41
N ALA A 228 13.64 12.91 -6.99
CA ALA A 228 14.64 13.70 -6.32
C ALA A 228 15.99 13.60 -7.05
N ALA A 229 16.38 14.69 -7.69
CA ALA A 229 17.66 14.84 -8.34
C ALA A 229 18.78 15.18 -7.34
N ASP A 230 19.95 14.60 -7.51
CA ASP A 230 21.24 15.02 -6.96
C ASP A 230 21.26 15.28 -5.44
N GLY A 231 20.47 14.50 -4.69
CA GLY A 231 20.42 14.55 -3.22
C GLY A 231 19.37 15.48 -2.63
N ARG A 232 18.43 15.98 -3.42
CA ARG A 232 17.33 16.80 -2.92
C ARG A 232 16.51 16.11 -1.82
N SER A 233 16.40 14.79 -1.86
CA SER A 233 15.72 13.96 -0.84
C SER A 233 16.39 13.98 0.55
N ARG A 234 17.65 14.40 0.68
CA ARG A 234 18.26 14.63 2.01
C ARG A 234 17.54 15.73 2.78
N ARG A 235 17.07 16.74 2.05
CA ARG A 235 16.37 17.89 2.64
C ARG A 235 14.86 17.69 2.75
N TYR A 236 14.27 16.97 1.79
CA TYR A 236 12.83 16.79 1.66
C TYR A 236 12.48 15.31 1.56
N ARG A 237 11.90 14.73 2.61
CA ARG A 237 11.55 13.30 2.65
C ARG A 237 10.33 12.97 1.78
N GLN A 238 9.45 13.93 1.58
CA GLN A 238 8.35 13.90 0.62
C GLN A 238 8.60 15.04 -0.37
N CYS A 239 9.29 14.70 -1.44
CA CYS A 239 9.90 15.74 -2.25
C CYS A 239 9.08 16.17 -3.48
N GLY A 240 8.03 15.44 -3.87
CA GLY A 240 7.35 15.69 -5.14
C GLY A 240 8.36 15.73 -6.31
N TYR A 241 8.15 16.62 -7.27
CA TYR A 241 9.06 16.84 -8.39
C TYR A 241 9.09 18.34 -8.78
N THR A 242 10.21 18.79 -9.34
CA THR A 242 10.45 20.18 -9.71
C THR A 242 10.95 20.28 -11.16
N SER A 243 11.36 21.49 -11.58
CA SER A 243 12.06 21.73 -12.84
C SER A 243 13.59 21.58 -12.75
N LEU A 244 14.11 21.10 -11.61
CA LEU A 244 15.54 20.86 -11.48
C LEU A 244 16.00 19.73 -12.40
N PRO A 245 17.14 19.88 -13.08
CA PRO A 245 17.71 18.82 -13.92
C PRO A 245 18.38 17.74 -13.07
N VAL A 246 18.30 16.51 -13.53
CA VAL A 246 19.05 15.38 -13.00
C VAL A 246 20.42 15.35 -13.64
N ARG A 247 21.49 15.48 -12.86
CA ARG A 247 22.86 15.50 -13.38
C ARG A 247 23.67 14.26 -13.06
N ARG A 248 23.67 13.88 -11.78
CA ARG A 248 24.49 12.77 -11.28
C ARG A 248 23.68 11.53 -10.95
N TYR A 249 22.57 11.69 -10.28
CA TYR A 249 21.69 10.59 -9.89
C TYR A 249 20.28 11.08 -9.60
N CYS A 250 19.35 10.13 -9.68
CA CYS A 250 17.94 10.35 -9.39
C CYS A 250 17.39 9.22 -8.53
N VAL A 251 16.64 9.57 -7.50
CA VAL A 251 15.84 8.64 -6.70
C VAL A 251 14.37 8.90 -6.98
N MET A 252 13.62 7.85 -7.26
CA MET A 252 12.19 7.93 -7.57
C MET A 252 11.40 7.02 -6.65
N THR A 253 10.28 7.52 -6.12
CA THR A 253 9.25 6.73 -5.45
C THR A 253 7.94 6.91 -6.20
N LEU A 254 7.24 5.82 -6.44
CA LEU A 254 6.01 5.79 -7.21
C LEU A 254 4.95 4.98 -6.48
N THR A 255 3.82 5.62 -6.18
CA THR A 255 2.60 4.95 -5.74
C THR A 255 1.58 4.97 -6.87
N ALA A 256 1.08 3.81 -7.25
CA ALA A 256 0.05 3.68 -8.27
C ALA A 256 -1.19 2.95 -7.73
N ARG A 257 -2.32 3.20 -8.40
CA ARG A 257 -3.61 2.58 -8.10
C ARG A 257 -4.13 1.81 -9.31
N LYS A 258 -4.58 0.58 -9.09
CA LYS A 258 -5.36 -0.20 -10.05
C LYS A 258 -6.29 -1.15 -9.29
N TYR A 259 -7.46 -1.43 -9.83
CA TYR A 259 -8.49 -2.25 -9.13
C TYR A 259 -8.85 -1.75 -7.73
N GLY A 260 -8.70 -0.43 -7.49
CA GLY A 260 -8.88 0.18 -6.17
C GLY A 260 -7.82 -0.20 -5.12
N LEU A 261 -6.74 -0.86 -5.49
CA LEU A 261 -5.60 -1.22 -4.65
C LEU A 261 -4.42 -0.29 -4.93
N TYR A 262 -3.52 -0.16 -3.96
CA TYR A 262 -2.36 0.73 -4.02
C TYR A 262 -1.07 -0.03 -3.79
N ALA A 263 -0.07 0.19 -4.63
CA ALA A 263 1.28 -0.33 -4.46
C ALA A 263 2.32 0.77 -4.64
N THR A 264 3.40 0.69 -3.86
CA THR A 264 4.48 1.67 -3.84
C THR A 264 5.82 0.97 -3.99
N SER A 265 6.71 1.55 -4.80
CA SER A 265 8.09 1.09 -4.94
C SER A 265 9.03 2.28 -5.19
N SER A 266 10.32 2.08 -4.96
CA SER A 266 11.37 3.06 -5.27
C SER A 266 12.50 2.45 -6.07
N ARG A 267 13.14 3.27 -6.94
CA ARG A 267 14.34 2.92 -7.71
C ARG A 267 15.28 4.12 -7.77
N ALA A 268 16.55 3.83 -7.99
CA ALA A 268 17.57 4.86 -8.13
C ALA A 268 18.50 4.58 -9.32
N VAL A 269 18.82 5.62 -10.08
CA VAL A 269 19.76 5.57 -11.21
C VAL A 269 20.88 6.57 -11.01
N CYS A 270 22.11 6.18 -11.38
CA CYS A 270 23.30 7.04 -11.39
C CYS A 270 23.84 7.16 -12.80
N PHE A 271 24.23 8.38 -13.18
CA PHE A 271 24.95 8.67 -14.42
C PHE A 271 26.45 8.70 -14.12
N GLY A 272 27.16 7.65 -14.51
CA GLY A 272 28.56 7.40 -14.16
C GLY A 272 28.74 6.76 -12.77
N ALA A 273 29.91 6.93 -12.18
CA ALA A 273 30.23 6.38 -10.87
C ALA A 273 29.35 7.02 -9.76
N PRO A 274 28.74 6.22 -8.88
CA PRO A 274 27.92 6.76 -7.80
C PRO A 274 28.79 7.53 -6.80
N ASP A 275 28.25 8.64 -6.30
CA ASP A 275 28.83 9.37 -5.18
C ASP A 275 29.03 8.41 -3.99
N PRO A 276 30.23 8.32 -3.38
CA PRO A 276 30.50 7.38 -2.29
C PRO A 276 29.57 7.56 -1.09
N ALA A 277 29.17 8.79 -0.78
CA ALA A 277 28.23 9.07 0.31
C ALA A 277 26.83 8.53 -0.04
N PHE A 278 26.35 8.78 -1.26
CA PHE A 278 25.06 8.25 -1.72
C PHE A 278 25.06 6.73 -1.78
N LYS A 279 26.16 6.11 -2.24
CA LYS A 279 26.29 4.65 -2.23
C LYS A 279 26.20 4.07 -0.82
N LYS A 280 26.89 4.68 0.16
CA LYS A 280 26.83 4.27 1.57
C LYS A 280 25.42 4.40 2.14
N GLU A 281 24.70 5.46 1.83
CA GLU A 281 23.31 5.69 2.22
C GLU A 281 22.38 4.64 1.61
N HIS A 282 22.55 4.34 0.32
CA HIS A 282 21.78 3.31 -0.36
C HIS A 282 22.02 1.91 0.22
N ASP A 283 23.29 1.56 0.49
CA ASP A 283 23.64 0.29 1.11
C ASP A 283 23.00 0.14 2.50
N ALA A 284 22.96 1.22 3.29
CA ALA A 284 22.30 1.26 4.58
C ALA A 284 20.77 1.12 4.45
N ALA A 285 20.14 1.87 3.55
CA ALA A 285 18.70 1.80 3.31
C ALA A 285 18.27 0.38 2.88
N CYS A 286 19.03 -0.27 1.99
CA CYS A 286 18.79 -1.64 1.58
C CYS A 286 18.89 -2.63 2.76
N LYS A 287 19.89 -2.48 3.65
CA LYS A 287 20.05 -3.33 4.83
C LYS A 287 18.93 -3.16 5.85
N ILE A 288 18.47 -1.93 6.06
CA ILE A 288 17.34 -1.61 6.94
C ILE A 288 16.05 -2.22 6.38
N SER A 289 15.79 -2.03 5.08
CA SER A 289 14.64 -2.62 4.40
C SER A 289 14.65 -4.16 4.51
N ALA A 290 15.79 -4.80 4.31
CA ALA A 290 15.93 -6.25 4.47
C ALA A 290 15.64 -6.69 5.92
N THR A 291 16.01 -5.89 6.92
CA THR A 291 15.70 -6.17 8.35
C THR A 291 14.19 -6.12 8.59
N TYR A 292 13.47 -5.14 8.05
CA TYR A 292 12.01 -5.08 8.15
C TYR A 292 11.36 -6.28 7.50
N ILE A 293 11.78 -6.64 6.29
CA ILE A 293 11.25 -7.78 5.54
C ILE A 293 11.48 -9.09 6.31
N ALA A 294 12.69 -9.32 6.82
CA ALA A 294 13.03 -10.52 7.58
C ALA A 294 12.15 -10.71 8.83
N SER A 295 11.64 -9.62 9.38
CA SER A 295 10.82 -9.62 10.60
C SER A 295 9.31 -9.57 10.32
N THR A 296 8.89 -9.57 9.04
CA THR A 296 7.49 -9.43 8.64
C THR A 296 6.81 -10.79 8.52
N TRP A 297 6.08 -11.19 9.56
CA TRP A 297 5.35 -12.47 9.63
C TRP A 297 3.95 -12.24 10.21
N PRO A 298 3.00 -13.14 10.00
CA PRO A 298 1.77 -13.17 10.78
C PRO A 298 2.11 -13.20 12.29
N ASP A 299 1.28 -12.56 13.10
CA ASP A 299 1.43 -12.41 14.55
C ASP A 299 2.67 -11.63 15.01
N ALA A 300 3.48 -11.10 14.08
CA ALA A 300 4.58 -10.23 14.42
C ALA A 300 4.07 -8.88 14.94
N MET A 301 4.77 -8.35 15.95
CA MET A 301 4.41 -7.08 16.58
C MET A 301 5.15 -5.92 15.92
N PRO A 302 4.45 -4.91 15.37
CA PRO A 302 5.07 -3.79 14.65
C PRO A 302 6.18 -3.09 15.45
N ARG A 303 5.98 -2.87 16.76
CA ARG A 303 6.99 -2.22 17.61
C ARG A 303 8.34 -2.98 17.66
N GLN A 304 8.31 -4.32 17.60
CA GLN A 304 9.54 -5.13 17.62
C GLN A 304 10.27 -5.02 16.27
N ILE A 305 9.52 -5.02 15.17
CA ILE A 305 10.08 -4.83 13.83
C ILE A 305 10.72 -3.45 13.70
N LEU A 306 10.02 -2.42 14.16
CA LEU A 306 10.54 -1.04 14.15
C LEU A 306 11.78 -0.91 15.04
N ALA A 307 11.83 -1.56 16.20
CA ALA A 307 13.01 -1.59 17.07
C ALA A 307 14.21 -2.30 16.41
N ALA A 308 13.97 -3.42 15.69
CA ALA A 308 15.02 -4.10 14.94
C ALA A 308 15.56 -3.21 13.80
N GLY A 309 14.68 -2.50 13.09
CA GLY A 309 15.08 -1.50 12.09
C GLY A 309 15.89 -0.36 12.71
N GLN A 310 15.45 0.21 13.84
CA GLN A 310 16.17 1.26 14.55
C GLN A 310 17.58 0.80 14.99
N HIS A 311 17.70 -0.43 15.43
CA HIS A 311 19.00 -1.03 15.73
C HIS A 311 19.88 -1.10 14.47
N THR A 312 19.31 -1.48 13.31
CA THR A 312 20.05 -1.53 12.03
C THR A 312 20.47 -0.13 11.57
N TYR A 313 19.66 0.91 11.77
CA TYR A 313 20.07 2.29 11.55
C TYR A 313 21.30 2.66 12.36
N ARG A 314 21.35 2.26 13.64
CA ARG A 314 22.52 2.48 14.52
C ARG A 314 23.76 1.73 14.01
N LEU A 315 23.62 0.46 13.65
CA LEU A 315 24.72 -0.36 13.13
C LEU A 315 25.31 0.17 11.83
N THR A 316 24.50 0.85 11.01
CA THR A 316 24.94 1.45 9.74
C THR A 316 25.50 2.86 9.90
N GLY A 317 25.43 3.44 11.11
CA GLY A 317 25.94 4.78 11.43
C GLY A 317 24.97 5.92 11.08
N PHE A 318 23.67 5.61 10.92
CA PHE A 318 22.63 6.57 10.53
C PHE A 318 21.49 6.62 11.56
N GLU A 319 21.76 6.45 12.84
CA GLU A 319 20.74 6.35 13.89
C GLU A 319 19.73 7.51 13.90
N HIS A 320 20.17 8.73 13.61
CA HIS A 320 19.33 9.92 13.61
C HIS A 320 18.29 9.93 12.48
N GLU A 321 18.56 9.23 11.38
CA GLU A 321 17.69 9.19 10.19
C GLU A 321 16.36 8.48 10.44
N TRP A 322 16.32 7.53 11.37
CA TRP A 322 15.11 6.81 11.75
C TRP A 322 13.94 7.72 12.15
N ARG A 323 14.24 8.89 12.72
CA ARG A 323 13.24 9.86 13.21
C ARG A 323 12.66 10.75 12.11
N LEU A 324 13.26 10.75 10.92
CA LEU A 324 12.96 11.73 9.86
C LEU A 324 11.82 11.30 8.94
N CYS A 325 11.43 10.02 8.98
CA CYS A 325 10.42 9.48 8.07
C CYS A 325 9.66 8.31 8.71
N PRO A 326 8.35 8.14 8.43
CA PRO A 326 7.65 6.89 8.72
C PRO A 326 8.33 5.72 8.04
N GLN A 327 8.47 4.60 8.76
CA GLN A 327 9.24 3.45 8.28
C GLN A 327 8.40 2.45 7.46
N GLY A 328 7.09 2.49 7.61
CA GLY A 328 6.18 1.62 6.89
C GLY A 328 4.72 1.82 7.29
N HIS A 329 3.84 1.22 6.51
CA HIS A 329 2.40 1.27 6.73
C HIS A 329 1.71 0.06 6.11
N ILE A 330 0.54 -0.29 6.63
CA ILE A 330 -0.36 -1.23 5.98
C ILE A 330 -1.03 -0.50 4.81
N THR A 331 -1.07 -1.14 3.67
CA THR A 331 -1.67 -0.64 2.43
C THR A 331 -2.74 -1.60 1.92
N GLY A 332 -3.62 -1.14 1.06
CA GLY A 332 -4.69 -1.94 0.50
C GLY A 332 -5.61 -1.07 -0.36
N ARG A 333 -6.77 -0.73 0.15
CA ARG A 333 -7.76 0.15 -0.48
C ARG A 333 -7.51 1.64 -0.22
N LEU A 334 -6.51 1.94 0.61
CA LEU A 334 -5.90 3.26 0.78
C LEU A 334 -4.39 3.12 0.59
N PRO A 335 -3.69 4.19 0.18
CA PRO A 335 -2.23 4.21 0.18
C PRO A 335 -1.69 3.90 1.58
N VAL A 336 -2.37 4.41 2.60
CA VAL A 336 -2.07 4.17 4.02
C VAL A 336 -3.35 3.78 4.73
N GLU A 337 -3.56 2.49 4.97
CA GLU A 337 -4.66 1.96 5.79
C GLU A 337 -4.38 2.12 7.27
N MET A 338 -3.12 1.97 7.67
CA MET A 338 -2.65 2.10 9.04
C MET A 338 -1.16 2.40 9.06
N ASN A 339 -0.77 3.48 9.72
CA ASN A 339 0.63 3.76 10.00
C ASN A 339 1.19 2.77 11.03
N LEU A 340 2.42 2.34 10.80
CA LEU A 340 3.15 1.52 11.77
C LEU A 340 3.93 2.44 12.73
N LEU A 341 3.50 2.49 13.96
CA LEU A 341 4.09 3.31 15.01
C LEU A 341 4.69 2.42 16.10
N PRO A 342 5.66 2.90 16.88
CA PRO A 342 6.15 2.18 18.06
C PRO A 342 5.04 1.86 19.08
N SER A 343 3.94 2.61 19.07
CA SER A 343 2.74 2.40 19.90
C SER A 343 1.71 1.46 19.26
N THR A 344 1.95 0.94 18.04
CA THR A 344 0.99 0.02 17.38
C THR A 344 1.02 -1.33 18.08
N GLU A 345 -0.09 -1.70 18.71
CA GLU A 345 -0.25 -2.97 19.44
C GLU A 345 -0.86 -4.08 18.57
N GLN A 346 -1.53 -3.71 17.47
CA GLN A 346 -2.18 -4.67 16.58
C GLN A 346 -1.13 -5.53 15.88
N LEU A 347 -1.22 -6.86 16.07
CA LEU A 347 -0.35 -7.83 15.42
C LEU A 347 -0.63 -7.89 13.92
N PHE A 348 0.38 -8.21 13.15
CA PHE A 348 0.23 -8.46 11.72
C PHE A 348 -0.66 -9.69 11.48
N GLN A 349 -1.45 -9.62 10.42
CA GLN A 349 -2.27 -10.73 9.98
C GLN A 349 -1.86 -11.17 8.58
N ALA A 350 -1.98 -12.45 8.30
CA ALA A 350 -1.86 -12.96 6.95
C ALA A 350 -2.86 -12.25 6.02
N ASN A 351 -2.48 -12.09 4.76
CA ASN A 351 -3.26 -11.40 3.73
C ASN A 351 -3.40 -9.88 3.92
N TRP A 352 -2.53 -9.25 4.71
CA TRP A 352 -2.39 -7.80 4.72
C TRP A 352 -1.33 -7.35 3.71
N GLY A 353 -1.63 -6.25 3.01
CA GLY A 353 -0.62 -5.53 2.22
C GLY A 353 0.21 -4.63 3.13
N ILE A 354 1.52 -4.61 2.97
CA ILE A 354 2.43 -3.76 3.73
C ILE A 354 3.44 -3.09 2.80
N THR A 355 3.69 -1.81 3.01
CA THR A 355 4.78 -1.08 2.37
C THR A 355 5.83 -0.74 3.41
N TRP A 356 7.07 -1.19 3.19
CA TRP A 356 8.23 -0.76 3.95
C TRP A 356 8.96 0.36 3.22
N HIS A 357 9.40 1.36 3.96
CA HIS A 357 10.09 2.53 3.44
C HIS A 357 11.31 2.85 4.31
N ALA A 358 12.47 2.30 3.96
CA ALA A 358 13.73 2.64 4.59
C ALA A 358 14.34 3.87 3.90
N SER A 359 14.64 4.91 4.66
CA SER A 359 15.14 6.19 4.18
C SER A 359 16.43 6.55 4.91
N VAL A 360 17.52 6.75 4.15
CA VAL A 360 18.84 7.16 4.70
C VAL A 360 19.44 8.20 3.79
N GLY A 361 19.67 9.39 4.30
CA GLY A 361 20.23 10.49 3.52
C GLY A 361 19.42 10.79 2.28
N ALA A 362 20.02 10.63 1.11
CA ALA A 362 19.33 10.77 -0.18
C ALA A 362 18.69 9.47 -0.70
N ALA A 363 18.96 8.32 -0.08
CA ALA A 363 18.57 7.03 -0.58
C ALA A 363 17.27 6.51 0.06
N PHE A 364 16.45 5.85 -0.76
CA PHE A 364 15.24 5.14 -0.34
C PHE A 364 15.30 3.68 -0.79
N SER A 365 14.77 2.77 0.03
CA SER A 365 14.50 1.38 -0.32
C SER A 365 13.07 1.04 0.07
N THR A 366 12.16 1.21 -0.89
CA THR A 366 10.72 1.07 -0.69
C THR A 366 10.17 0.01 -1.62
N ASP A 367 9.40 -0.92 -1.07
CA ASP A 367 8.59 -1.86 -1.84
C ASP A 367 7.36 -2.30 -1.05
N THR A 368 6.35 -2.77 -1.78
CA THR A 368 5.11 -3.32 -1.23
C THR A 368 5.20 -4.84 -1.17
N PHE A 369 4.70 -5.41 -0.08
CA PHE A 369 4.65 -6.85 0.19
C PHE A 369 3.24 -7.27 0.60
N LEU A 370 2.93 -8.54 0.40
CA LEU A 370 1.80 -9.22 0.99
C LEU A 370 2.32 -10.09 2.15
N ILE A 371 1.75 -9.96 3.33
CA ILE A 371 2.04 -10.83 4.46
C ILE A 371 1.34 -12.17 4.21
N SER A 372 2.08 -13.27 4.10
CA SER A 372 1.53 -14.61 3.94
C SER A 372 1.99 -15.53 5.07
N GLU A 373 1.35 -16.67 5.22
CA GLU A 373 1.76 -17.70 6.20
C GLU A 373 3.18 -18.21 5.96
N GLU A 374 3.67 -18.10 4.73
CA GLU A 374 5.03 -18.49 4.32
C GLU A 374 6.04 -17.33 4.45
N GLY A 375 5.59 -16.16 4.92
CA GLY A 375 6.38 -14.93 5.04
C GLY A 375 5.98 -13.85 4.03
N PRO A 376 6.75 -12.74 3.98
CA PRO A 376 6.43 -11.60 3.13
C PRO A 376 6.66 -11.93 1.64
N ARG A 377 5.61 -11.82 0.84
CA ARG A 377 5.67 -11.98 -0.63
C ARG A 377 5.80 -10.59 -1.27
N LEU A 378 6.81 -10.40 -2.10
CA LEU A 378 7.04 -9.14 -2.79
C LEU A 378 5.95 -8.89 -3.84
N VAL A 379 5.23 -7.78 -3.72
CA VAL A 379 4.18 -7.33 -4.66
C VAL A 379 4.78 -6.54 -5.83
N THR A 380 5.85 -5.79 -5.58
CA THR A 380 6.54 -4.93 -6.57
C THR A 380 7.88 -5.54 -7.01
N PRO A 381 7.87 -6.73 -7.66
CA PRO A 381 9.10 -7.43 -8.03
C PRO A 381 9.91 -6.62 -9.06
N PRO A 382 11.25 -6.62 -8.98
CA PRO A 382 12.09 -6.09 -10.03
C PRO A 382 11.94 -6.94 -11.29
N GLU A 383 11.90 -6.29 -12.47
CA GLU A 383 11.77 -6.96 -13.78
C GLU A 383 13.13 -7.36 -14.35
N ALA A 384 13.97 -6.36 -14.62
CA ALA A 384 15.33 -6.54 -15.12
C ALA A 384 16.25 -5.49 -14.46
N TRP A 385 16.39 -5.59 -13.16
CA TRP A 385 17.06 -4.60 -12.34
C TRP A 385 18.26 -5.22 -11.61
N PRO A 386 19.37 -4.47 -11.41
CA PRO A 386 20.46 -4.96 -10.59
C PRO A 386 20.00 -5.21 -9.15
N LEU A 387 20.41 -6.34 -8.58
CA LEU A 387 20.02 -6.77 -7.25
C LEU A 387 21.22 -6.83 -6.32
N LYS A 388 21.04 -6.32 -5.12
CA LYS A 388 22.00 -6.41 -4.04
C LYS A 388 21.60 -7.54 -3.09
N ARG A 389 22.51 -8.47 -2.86
CA ARG A 389 22.35 -9.55 -1.88
C ARG A 389 22.71 -9.06 -0.49
N ILE A 390 21.83 -9.27 0.48
CA ILE A 390 21.96 -8.82 1.85
C ILE A 390 21.66 -9.99 2.79
N LYS A 391 22.54 -10.24 3.74
CA LYS A 391 22.33 -11.25 4.79
C LYS A 391 21.78 -10.60 6.05
N VAL A 392 20.64 -11.10 6.53
CA VAL A 392 20.00 -10.68 7.78
C VAL A 392 19.59 -11.93 8.54
N GLN A 393 20.07 -12.07 9.79
CA GLN A 393 19.72 -13.21 10.67
C GLN A 393 19.94 -14.60 10.05
N GLY A 394 20.96 -14.74 9.19
CA GLY A 394 21.29 -16.00 8.52
C GLY A 394 20.54 -16.23 7.19
N ALA A 395 19.48 -15.48 6.90
CA ALA A 395 18.76 -15.54 5.64
C ALA A 395 19.30 -14.52 4.62
N GLU A 396 19.10 -14.81 3.32
CA GLU A 396 19.50 -13.92 2.23
C GLU A 396 18.28 -13.20 1.64
N PHE A 397 18.42 -11.89 1.46
CA PHE A 397 17.42 -11.01 0.89
C PHE A 397 18.01 -10.26 -0.31
N PHE A 398 17.22 -10.09 -1.36
CA PHE A 398 17.59 -9.32 -2.53
C PHE A 398 16.84 -7.99 -2.52
N ARG A 399 17.61 -6.89 -2.65
CA ARG A 399 17.03 -5.54 -2.75
C ARG A 399 17.47 -4.90 -4.07
N PRO A 400 16.61 -4.06 -4.70
CA PRO A 400 17.01 -3.28 -5.85
C PRO A 400 18.28 -2.47 -5.56
N ASP A 401 19.32 -2.65 -6.35
CA ASP A 401 20.58 -1.88 -6.28
C ASP A 401 20.52 -0.62 -7.14
N LEU A 402 21.56 0.17 -7.16
CA LEU A 402 21.70 1.33 -8.04
C LEU A 402 21.84 0.86 -9.51
N LEU A 403 21.04 1.44 -10.39
CA LEU A 403 21.26 1.31 -11.82
C LEU A 403 22.37 2.28 -12.24
N LEU A 404 23.47 1.77 -12.80
CA LEU A 404 24.56 2.58 -13.32
C LEU A 404 24.40 2.73 -14.84
N ARG A 405 24.53 3.96 -15.34
CA ARG A 405 24.40 4.33 -16.75
C ARG A 405 25.53 5.24 -17.20
#